data_483e8b9cf7d54af7c4e3de5ac1e944a3
#
_entry.id   483e8b9cf7d54af7c4e3de5ac1e944a3
#
_cell.length_a   1.000
_cell.length_b   1.000
_cell.length_c   1.000
_cell.angle_alpha   90.00
_cell.angle_beta   90.00
_cell.angle_gamma   90.00
#
_symmetry.space_group_name_H-M   'P 1'
#
loop_
_entity.id
_entity.type
_entity.pdbx_description
1 polymer ?
#
loop_
_entity_poly.entity_id
_entity_poly.type
_entity_poly.pdbx_seq_one_letter_code
_entity_poly.pdbx_strand_id
1 'polypeptide(L)'
;MKLFRILDPFTATLITVVLLASFFPARGAFVPFFEHLTTAAIALLFFMHGAKLSREAIIAGGSHWRLHLWVMCSTFILFPLLGVLFAWWAPVNVDPMLYSGFIYLCILPATVQSAIAFTSLAGGNVAAAVCSASASSLLGIFVSPLLVGVLMNLHGAGGSLEQVGKIMLQLLLPFVLGHLSRPWIGDWVAKHKKWIGKTDQTSILLVVYSAFSEAVVNGIWHKVGLGSLLFIVVVSLVLLAIVIAVNVFVARRCGFNKADEITIVFCGSKKSLANGIPMANILFPTSILGIMVLPLMIFHQIQLMVCAVLARRYKQQTDARLAEEKAKAAKA
;
A
#
# COMPACT_ATOMS: atom_id res chain seq x y z
N MET A 1 12.15 2.99 -26.52
CA MET A 1 10.74 2.57 -26.49
C MET A 1 10.41 1.36 -25.59
N LYS A 2 11.37 0.51 -25.13
CA LYS A 2 11.06 -0.64 -24.23
C LYS A 2 10.85 -0.26 -22.76
N LEU A 3 11.40 0.85 -22.29
CA LEU A 3 11.28 1.30 -20.88
C LEU A 3 9.84 1.74 -20.52
N PHE A 4 9.11 2.36 -21.45
CA PHE A 4 7.72 2.81 -21.25
C PHE A 4 6.69 1.66 -21.15
N ARG A 5 7.06 0.44 -21.52
CA ARG A 5 6.21 -0.76 -21.37
C ARG A 5 6.28 -1.39 -19.96
N ILE A 6 7.20 -0.92 -19.12
CA ILE A 6 7.45 -1.46 -17.77
C ILE A 6 6.73 -0.61 -16.71
N LEU A 7 6.48 0.68 -17.00
CA LEU A 7 5.77 1.58 -16.10
C LEU A 7 4.26 1.45 -16.30
N ASP A 8 3.56 1.15 -15.20
CA ASP A 8 2.11 1.23 -15.15
C ASP A 8 1.62 2.68 -15.43
N PRO A 9 0.51 2.88 -16.17
CA PRO A 9 0.00 4.21 -16.50
C PRO A 9 -0.23 5.11 -15.27
N PHE A 10 -0.67 4.56 -14.15
CA PHE A 10 -0.84 5.32 -12.92
C PHE A 10 0.50 5.82 -12.37
N THR A 11 1.53 4.99 -12.41
CA THR A 11 2.89 5.36 -12.04
C THR A 11 3.43 6.50 -12.90
N ALA A 12 3.25 6.43 -14.22
CA ALA A 12 3.66 7.50 -15.11
C ALA A 12 2.96 8.82 -14.75
N THR A 13 1.64 8.77 -14.48
CA THR A 13 0.85 9.92 -14.03
C THR A 13 1.34 10.45 -12.68
N LEU A 14 1.66 9.57 -11.74
CA LEU A 14 2.18 9.94 -10.41
C LEU A 14 3.52 10.70 -10.53
N ILE A 15 4.44 10.20 -11.34
CA ILE A 15 5.72 10.87 -11.62
C ILE A 15 5.47 12.23 -12.27
N THR A 16 4.55 12.30 -13.23
CA THR A 16 4.19 13.56 -13.88
C THR A 16 3.65 14.58 -12.88
N VAL A 17 2.82 14.15 -11.92
CA VAL A 17 2.28 15.04 -10.87
C VAL A 17 3.39 15.50 -9.92
N VAL A 18 4.35 14.65 -9.56
CA VAL A 18 5.53 15.06 -8.77
C VAL A 18 6.37 16.08 -9.51
N LEU A 19 6.59 15.89 -10.82
CA LEU A 19 7.30 16.87 -11.66
C LEU A 19 6.51 18.18 -11.76
N LEU A 20 5.19 18.13 -11.98
CA LEU A 20 4.35 19.31 -11.99
C LEU A 20 4.43 20.08 -10.66
N ALA A 21 4.32 19.39 -9.53
CA ALA A 21 4.47 20.00 -8.20
C ALA A 21 5.87 20.61 -8.00
N SER A 22 6.90 20.02 -8.63
CA SER A 22 8.29 20.50 -8.52
C SER A 22 8.52 21.78 -9.32
N PHE A 23 7.93 21.91 -10.51
CA PHE A 23 8.10 23.08 -11.37
C PHE A 23 7.01 24.15 -11.14
N PHE A 24 5.81 23.73 -10.80
CA PHE A 24 4.63 24.58 -10.60
C PHE A 24 3.97 24.27 -9.26
N PRO A 25 4.64 24.53 -8.12
CA PRO A 25 4.06 24.26 -6.80
C PRO A 25 2.88 25.19 -6.52
N ALA A 26 1.85 24.71 -5.86
CA ALA A 26 0.75 25.51 -5.37
C ALA A 26 1.27 26.58 -4.39
N ARG A 27 0.88 27.85 -4.61
CA ARG A 27 1.32 28.99 -3.79
C ARG A 27 0.15 29.94 -3.51
N GLY A 28 0.25 30.73 -2.43
CA GLY A 28 -0.73 31.75 -2.07
C GLY A 28 -2.14 31.19 -1.90
N ALA A 29 -3.13 31.78 -2.56
CA ALA A 29 -4.55 31.40 -2.45
C ALA A 29 -4.86 29.97 -2.97
N PHE A 30 -3.98 29.38 -3.78
CA PHE A 30 -4.17 28.00 -4.25
C PHE A 30 -3.87 26.95 -3.17
N VAL A 31 -3.06 27.27 -2.16
CA VAL A 31 -2.74 26.32 -1.06
C VAL A 31 -4.01 25.88 -0.33
N PRO A 32 -4.81 26.77 0.30
CA PRO A 32 -6.02 26.37 1.00
C PRO A 32 -7.07 25.72 0.07
N PHE A 33 -7.13 26.13 -1.19
CA PHE A 33 -8.01 25.49 -2.18
C PHE A 33 -7.66 24.01 -2.37
N PHE A 34 -6.39 23.70 -2.61
CA PHE A 34 -5.94 22.29 -2.76
C PHE A 34 -6.03 21.49 -1.47
N GLU A 35 -5.82 22.10 -0.30
CA GLU A 35 -6.01 21.45 1.00
C GLU A 35 -7.46 21.02 1.21
N HIS A 36 -8.44 21.89 0.99
CA HIS A 36 -9.85 21.54 1.11
C HIS A 36 -10.28 20.50 0.08
N LEU A 37 -9.83 20.64 -1.17
CA LEU A 37 -10.11 19.68 -2.23
C LEU A 37 -9.53 18.29 -1.89
N THR A 38 -8.32 18.25 -1.38
CA THR A 38 -7.63 17.01 -0.95
C THR A 38 -8.37 16.36 0.21
N THR A 39 -8.77 17.12 1.22
CA THR A 39 -9.54 16.61 2.37
C THR A 39 -10.87 16.01 1.93
N ALA A 40 -11.60 16.69 1.05
CA ALA A 40 -12.85 16.17 0.49
C ALA A 40 -12.62 14.89 -0.35
N ALA A 41 -11.55 14.85 -1.14
CA ALA A 41 -11.18 13.68 -1.95
C ALA A 41 -10.81 12.48 -1.07
N ILE A 42 -10.11 12.69 0.05
CA ILE A 42 -9.77 11.64 1.03
C ILE A 42 -11.04 11.11 1.71
N ALA A 43 -11.94 11.99 2.15
CA ALA A 43 -13.20 11.58 2.76
C ALA A 43 -14.04 10.73 1.79
N LEU A 44 -14.12 11.15 0.52
CA LEU A 44 -14.80 10.41 -0.53
C LEU A 44 -14.14 9.04 -0.78
N LEU A 45 -12.82 8.98 -0.78
CA LEU A 45 -12.06 7.74 -0.95
C LEU A 45 -12.40 6.73 0.14
N PHE A 46 -12.34 7.13 1.42
CA PHE A 46 -12.67 6.23 2.53
C PHE A 46 -14.15 5.86 2.57
N PHE A 47 -15.06 6.79 2.23
CA PHE A 47 -16.47 6.49 2.06
C PHE A 47 -16.69 5.41 0.98
N MET A 48 -16.07 5.55 -0.19
CA MET A 48 -16.16 4.56 -1.26
C MET A 48 -15.54 3.22 -0.86
N HIS A 49 -14.45 3.21 -0.08
CA HIS A 49 -13.87 1.97 0.47
C HIS A 49 -14.86 1.25 1.40
N GLY A 50 -15.58 1.99 2.25
CA GLY A 50 -16.64 1.43 3.08
C GLY A 50 -17.79 0.83 2.25
N ALA A 51 -18.23 1.55 1.22
CA ALA A 51 -19.32 1.12 0.35
C ALA A 51 -18.97 -0.11 -0.53
N LYS A 52 -17.69 -0.28 -0.86
CA LYS A 52 -17.19 -1.47 -1.59
C LYS A 52 -17.18 -2.74 -0.76
N LEU A 53 -17.12 -2.64 0.57
CA LEU A 53 -16.94 -3.80 1.44
C LEU A 53 -18.21 -4.65 1.51
N SER A 54 -18.20 -5.85 0.96
CA SER A 54 -19.33 -6.78 0.96
C SER A 54 -19.31 -7.71 2.16
N ARG A 55 -20.48 -8.04 2.72
CA ARG A 55 -20.63 -9.00 3.81
C ARG A 55 -20.18 -10.40 3.37
N GLU A 56 -20.48 -10.77 2.13
CA GLU A 56 -20.11 -12.03 1.52
C GLU A 56 -18.58 -12.18 1.45
N ALA A 57 -17.85 -11.11 1.12
CA ALA A 57 -16.39 -11.10 1.11
C ALA A 57 -15.80 -11.30 2.52
N ILE A 58 -16.45 -10.77 3.55
CA ILE A 58 -16.04 -10.95 4.96
C ILE A 58 -16.28 -12.41 5.40
N ILE A 59 -17.43 -12.99 5.07
CA ILE A 59 -17.81 -14.35 5.47
C ILE A 59 -17.00 -15.40 4.72
N ALA A 60 -16.81 -15.23 3.38
CA ALA A 60 -16.02 -16.15 2.57
C ALA A 60 -14.54 -16.23 3.00
N GLY A 61 -14.03 -15.16 3.65
CA GLY A 61 -12.69 -15.14 4.21
C GLY A 61 -12.47 -16.08 5.40
N GLY A 62 -13.54 -16.48 6.10
CA GLY A 62 -13.43 -17.29 7.32
C GLY A 62 -12.87 -18.70 7.12
N SER A 63 -12.96 -19.30 5.91
CA SER A 63 -12.55 -20.68 5.65
C SER A 63 -11.04 -20.91 5.66
N HIS A 64 -10.22 -19.90 5.31
CA HIS A 64 -8.74 -19.99 5.24
C HIS A 64 -8.04 -19.18 6.34
N TRP A 65 -8.54 -19.27 7.60
CA TRP A 65 -8.07 -18.46 8.71
C TRP A 65 -6.54 -18.47 8.91
N ARG A 66 -5.86 -19.62 8.70
CA ARG A 66 -4.39 -19.74 8.83
C ARG A 66 -3.65 -18.87 7.82
N LEU A 67 -4.12 -18.83 6.57
CA LEU A 67 -3.58 -18.00 5.50
C LEU A 67 -3.78 -16.52 5.84
N HIS A 68 -5.00 -16.14 6.22
CA HIS A 68 -5.34 -14.76 6.55
C HIS A 68 -4.56 -14.26 7.76
N LEU A 69 -4.45 -15.09 8.81
CA LEU A 69 -3.67 -14.79 10.00
C LEU A 69 -2.21 -14.51 9.63
N TRP A 70 -1.59 -15.38 8.80
CA TRP A 70 -0.20 -15.18 8.40
C TRP A 70 -0.03 -13.92 7.56
N VAL A 71 -0.91 -13.63 6.62
CA VAL A 71 -0.87 -12.38 5.83
C VAL A 71 -0.96 -11.16 6.74
N MET A 72 -1.84 -11.18 7.77
CA MET A 72 -1.94 -10.09 8.76
C MET A 72 -0.67 -9.98 9.61
N CYS A 73 -0.10 -11.10 10.07
CA CYS A 73 1.17 -11.12 10.79
C CYS A 73 2.31 -10.58 9.92
N SER A 74 2.40 -10.98 8.65
CA SER A 74 3.39 -10.43 7.71
C SER A 74 3.22 -8.92 7.54
N THR A 75 1.99 -8.45 7.39
CA THR A 75 1.70 -7.03 7.13
C THR A 75 1.90 -6.14 8.35
N PHE A 76 1.42 -6.54 9.53
CA PHE A 76 1.34 -5.69 10.71
C PHE A 76 2.31 -6.06 11.85
N ILE A 77 3.07 -7.14 11.70
CA ILE A 77 4.12 -7.52 12.67
C ILE A 77 5.47 -7.62 11.96
N LEU A 78 5.63 -8.47 10.94
CA LEU A 78 6.91 -8.69 10.28
C LEU A 78 7.46 -7.41 9.65
N PHE A 79 6.66 -6.70 8.85
CA PHE A 79 7.09 -5.45 8.25
C PHE A 79 7.48 -4.38 9.27
N PRO A 80 6.64 -4.06 10.30
CA PRO A 80 7.03 -3.11 11.33
C PRO A 80 8.32 -3.49 12.08
N LEU A 81 8.49 -4.77 12.44
CA LEU A 81 9.72 -5.25 13.07
C LEU A 81 10.94 -5.02 12.19
N LEU A 82 10.85 -5.34 10.89
CA LEU A 82 11.92 -5.07 9.93
C LEU A 82 12.17 -3.56 9.78
N GLY A 83 11.11 -2.74 9.75
CA GLY A 83 11.21 -1.28 9.66
C GLY A 83 11.99 -0.69 10.84
N VAL A 84 11.70 -1.12 12.06
CA VAL A 84 12.43 -0.70 13.28
C VAL A 84 13.87 -1.22 13.24
N LEU A 85 14.08 -2.47 12.84
CA LEU A 85 15.41 -3.06 12.72
C LEU A 85 16.28 -2.29 11.72
N PHE A 86 15.75 -1.95 10.55
CA PHE A 86 16.47 -1.15 9.57
C PHE A 86 16.74 0.28 10.05
N ALA A 87 15.83 0.88 10.84
CA ALA A 87 16.07 2.19 11.44
C ALA A 87 17.25 2.19 12.42
N TRP A 88 17.48 1.10 13.14
CA TRP A 88 18.64 0.96 14.04
C TRP A 88 19.99 0.86 13.30
N TRP A 89 19.99 0.36 12.06
CA TRP A 89 21.19 0.21 11.22
C TRP A 89 21.39 1.39 10.26
N ALA A 90 20.60 2.43 10.45
CA ALA A 90 20.56 3.57 9.57
C ALA A 90 21.88 4.39 9.61
N PRO A 91 22.49 4.72 8.45
CA PRO A 91 23.67 5.61 8.42
C PRO A 91 23.33 7.01 8.93
N VAL A 92 24.23 7.59 9.72
CA VAL A 92 24.07 8.93 10.34
C VAL A 92 23.84 10.05 9.29
N ASN A 93 24.20 9.83 8.04
CA ASN A 93 24.17 10.83 6.97
C ASN A 93 22.83 10.90 6.20
N VAL A 94 21.81 10.14 6.60
CA VAL A 94 20.48 10.16 5.95
C VAL A 94 19.52 10.97 6.82
N ASP A 95 18.67 11.78 6.20
CA ASP A 95 17.69 12.62 6.89
C ASP A 95 16.80 11.75 7.81
N PRO A 96 16.68 12.07 9.12
CA PRO A 96 15.82 11.33 10.06
C PRO A 96 14.37 11.21 9.62
N MET A 97 13.83 12.16 8.85
CA MET A 97 12.49 12.11 8.31
C MET A 97 12.30 11.00 7.28
N LEU A 98 13.35 10.64 6.53
CA LEU A 98 13.31 9.49 5.59
C LEU A 98 13.19 8.17 6.35
N TYR A 99 13.83 8.03 7.51
CA TYR A 99 13.65 6.84 8.37
C TYR A 99 12.24 6.75 8.93
N SER A 100 11.72 7.88 9.40
CA SER A 100 10.33 7.96 9.86
C SER A 100 9.38 7.56 8.73
N GLY A 101 9.61 8.04 7.50
CA GLY A 101 8.87 7.62 6.31
C GLY A 101 9.02 6.13 5.98
N PHE A 102 10.18 5.53 6.26
CA PHE A 102 10.41 4.11 6.08
C PHE A 102 9.69 3.26 7.13
N ILE A 103 9.68 3.68 8.39
CA ILE A 103 8.85 3.06 9.44
C ILE A 103 7.36 3.20 9.06
N TYR A 104 6.95 4.38 8.60
CA TYR A 104 5.59 4.61 8.13
C TYR A 104 5.20 3.65 7.00
N LEU A 105 6.03 3.49 5.98
CA LEU A 105 5.84 2.48 4.94
C LEU A 105 5.58 1.09 5.54
N CYS A 106 6.35 0.67 6.54
CA CYS A 106 6.28 -0.66 7.13
C CYS A 106 4.99 -0.94 7.91
N ILE A 107 4.34 0.09 8.46
CA ILE A 107 3.10 -0.05 9.25
C ILE A 107 1.80 0.02 8.42
N LEU A 108 1.90 0.29 7.12
CA LEU A 108 0.73 0.39 6.24
C LEU A 108 0.09 -0.96 5.92
N PRO A 109 -1.21 -0.99 5.55
CA PRO A 109 -1.88 -2.19 5.08
C PRO A 109 -1.38 -2.64 3.70
N ALA A 110 -1.73 -3.87 3.33
CA ALA A 110 -1.43 -4.43 2.02
C ALA A 110 -2.25 -3.75 0.89
N THR A 111 -1.74 -3.84 -0.35
CA THR A 111 -2.49 -3.41 -1.53
C THR A 111 -3.61 -4.39 -1.86
N VAL A 112 -4.77 -3.89 -2.29
CA VAL A 112 -5.90 -4.75 -2.72
C VAL A 112 -5.75 -5.13 -4.19
N GLN A 113 -5.79 -4.15 -5.09
CA GLN A 113 -5.88 -4.37 -6.53
C GLN A 113 -4.70 -5.15 -7.10
N SER A 114 -3.47 -4.72 -6.80
CA SER A 114 -2.28 -5.37 -7.34
C SER A 114 -2.00 -6.75 -6.71
N ALA A 115 -2.40 -6.96 -5.44
CA ALA A 115 -2.28 -8.29 -4.82
C ALA A 115 -3.18 -9.30 -5.51
N ILE A 116 -4.46 -8.96 -5.74
CA ILE A 116 -5.41 -9.81 -6.43
C ILE A 116 -4.98 -10.06 -7.88
N ALA A 117 -4.55 -9.00 -8.60
CA ALA A 117 -4.14 -9.11 -10.00
C ALA A 117 -2.93 -10.05 -10.18
N PHE A 118 -1.89 -9.92 -9.35
CA PHE A 118 -0.72 -10.79 -9.44
C PHE A 118 -1.00 -12.21 -8.96
N THR A 119 -1.84 -12.38 -7.93
CA THR A 119 -2.30 -13.70 -7.50
C THR A 119 -3.05 -14.42 -8.63
N SER A 120 -3.96 -13.72 -9.30
CA SER A 120 -4.70 -14.27 -10.44
C SER A 120 -3.78 -14.62 -11.62
N LEU A 121 -2.86 -13.72 -11.98
CA LEU A 121 -1.89 -13.95 -13.06
C LEU A 121 -1.01 -15.17 -12.79
N ALA A 122 -0.62 -15.37 -11.54
CA ALA A 122 0.27 -16.46 -11.12
C ALA A 122 -0.45 -17.81 -10.90
N GLY A 123 -1.78 -17.86 -10.99
CA GLY A 123 -2.58 -19.06 -10.71
C GLY A 123 -2.72 -19.36 -9.20
N GLY A 124 -2.74 -18.32 -8.36
CA GLY A 124 -2.97 -18.43 -6.93
C GLY A 124 -4.46 -18.47 -6.55
N ASN A 125 -4.74 -18.58 -5.24
CA ASN A 125 -6.09 -18.57 -4.67
C ASN A 125 -6.65 -17.15 -4.63
N VAL A 126 -7.37 -16.76 -5.70
CA VAL A 126 -7.91 -15.41 -5.89
C VAL A 126 -8.94 -15.05 -4.81
N ALA A 127 -9.76 -16.02 -4.40
CA ALA A 127 -10.76 -15.79 -3.36
C ALA A 127 -10.09 -15.44 -2.02
N ALA A 128 -9.08 -16.20 -1.61
CA ALA A 128 -8.29 -15.90 -0.43
C ALA A 128 -7.53 -14.56 -0.56
N ALA A 129 -7.04 -14.20 -1.77
CA ALA A 129 -6.40 -12.91 -2.00
C ALA A 129 -7.36 -11.73 -1.80
N VAL A 130 -8.59 -11.82 -2.34
CA VAL A 130 -9.63 -10.80 -2.14
C VAL A 130 -9.92 -10.61 -0.66
N CYS A 131 -10.12 -11.70 0.08
CA CYS A 131 -10.42 -11.67 1.51
C CYS A 131 -9.25 -11.09 2.33
N SER A 132 -8.02 -11.60 2.13
CA SER A 132 -6.83 -11.13 2.87
C SER A 132 -6.55 -9.66 2.61
N ALA A 133 -6.57 -9.23 1.35
CA ALA A 133 -6.27 -7.84 0.99
C ALA A 133 -7.34 -6.88 1.51
N SER A 134 -8.62 -7.26 1.43
CA SER A 134 -9.73 -6.46 1.98
C SER A 134 -9.66 -6.37 3.51
N ALA A 135 -9.41 -7.49 4.18
CA ALA A 135 -9.25 -7.54 5.63
C ALA A 135 -8.04 -6.69 6.08
N SER A 136 -6.90 -6.78 5.36
CA SER A 136 -5.73 -5.94 5.64
C SER A 136 -6.03 -4.46 5.47
N SER A 137 -6.74 -4.07 4.41
CA SER A 137 -7.11 -2.67 4.19
C SER A 137 -8.05 -2.15 5.28
N LEU A 138 -9.04 -2.95 5.69
CA LEU A 138 -9.97 -2.61 6.75
C LEU A 138 -9.28 -2.49 8.12
N LEU A 139 -8.49 -3.51 8.49
CA LEU A 139 -7.73 -3.49 9.74
C LEU A 139 -6.70 -2.36 9.77
N GLY A 140 -6.13 -2.01 8.62
CA GLY A 140 -5.18 -0.92 8.48
C GLY A 140 -5.72 0.43 8.91
N ILE A 141 -7.03 0.68 8.77
CA ILE A 141 -7.66 1.93 9.24
C ILE A 141 -7.49 2.10 10.75
N PHE A 142 -7.44 0.99 11.49
CA PHE A 142 -7.29 0.98 12.96
C PHE A 142 -5.83 0.75 13.37
N VAL A 143 -5.20 -0.28 12.80
CA VAL A 143 -3.89 -0.76 13.23
C VAL A 143 -2.78 0.21 12.84
N SER A 144 -2.84 0.79 11.63
CA SER A 144 -1.76 1.69 11.18
C SER A 144 -1.66 2.96 12.03
N PRO A 145 -2.74 3.70 12.36
CA PRO A 145 -2.64 4.85 13.28
C PRO A 145 -2.14 4.47 14.68
N LEU A 146 -2.55 3.29 15.20
CA LEU A 146 -2.04 2.79 16.48
C LEU A 146 -0.53 2.52 16.42
N LEU A 147 -0.06 1.89 15.35
CA LEU A 147 1.36 1.64 15.15
C LEU A 147 2.16 2.94 14.94
N VAL A 148 1.57 3.97 14.30
CA VAL A 148 2.18 5.31 14.25
C VAL A 148 2.38 5.85 15.68
N GLY A 149 1.33 5.80 16.50
CA GLY A 149 1.41 6.26 17.89
C GLY A 149 2.47 5.53 18.71
N VAL A 150 2.58 4.21 18.55
CA VAL A 150 3.52 3.38 19.32
C VAL A 150 4.95 3.48 18.78
N LEU A 151 5.15 3.33 17.47
CA LEU A 151 6.50 3.17 16.90
C LEU A 151 7.15 4.51 16.54
N MET A 152 6.36 5.51 16.17
CA MET A 152 6.90 6.80 15.75
C MET A 152 7.02 7.79 16.91
N ASN A 153 6.26 7.62 18.01
CA ASN A 153 6.47 8.37 19.26
C ASN A 153 7.85 8.12 19.89
N LEU A 154 8.41 6.93 19.71
CA LEU A 154 9.77 6.60 20.17
C LEU A 154 10.84 7.45 19.48
N HIS A 155 10.51 8.08 18.35
CA HIS A 155 11.43 8.92 17.56
C HIS A 155 11.02 10.41 17.54
N GLY A 156 10.12 10.85 18.44
CA GLY A 156 9.77 12.26 18.59
C GLY A 156 8.86 12.87 17.52
N ALA A 157 8.32 12.06 16.59
CA ALA A 157 7.45 12.53 15.50
C ALA A 157 5.96 12.24 15.72
N GLY A 158 5.59 11.62 16.86
CA GLY A 158 4.23 11.15 17.12
C GLY A 158 3.41 12.10 17.98
N GLY A 159 2.17 12.30 17.61
CA GLY A 159 1.17 13.00 18.38
C GLY A 159 0.68 12.22 19.62
N SER A 160 -0.05 12.88 20.50
CA SER A 160 -0.67 12.23 21.67
C SER A 160 -1.67 11.15 21.25
N LEU A 161 -1.96 10.18 22.14
CA LEU A 161 -3.01 9.15 21.90
C LEU A 161 -4.37 9.78 21.55
N GLU A 162 -4.63 10.99 22.05
CA GLU A 162 -5.83 11.76 21.71
C GLU A 162 -5.83 12.19 20.23
N GLN A 163 -4.67 12.62 19.70
CA GLN A 163 -4.53 12.93 18.26
C GLN A 163 -4.72 11.68 17.40
N VAL A 164 -4.14 10.56 17.80
CA VAL A 164 -4.38 9.26 17.12
C VAL A 164 -5.86 8.91 17.08
N GLY A 165 -6.59 9.12 18.20
CA GLY A 165 -8.03 8.91 18.29
C GLY A 165 -8.83 9.82 17.34
N LYS A 166 -8.50 11.10 17.26
CA LYS A 166 -9.12 12.06 16.33
C LYS A 166 -8.87 11.66 14.87
N ILE A 167 -7.67 11.23 14.56
CA ILE A 167 -7.27 10.78 13.22
C ILE A 167 -8.02 9.50 12.83
N MET A 168 -8.10 8.53 13.76
CA MET A 168 -8.89 7.32 13.54
C MET A 168 -10.35 7.67 13.23
N LEU A 169 -10.93 8.63 13.94
CA LEU A 169 -12.30 9.08 13.69
C LEU A 169 -12.45 9.71 12.29
N GLN A 170 -11.49 10.53 11.85
CA GLN A 170 -11.52 11.14 10.51
C GLN A 170 -11.45 10.12 9.37
N LEU A 171 -10.76 9.00 9.57
CA LEU A 171 -10.69 7.90 8.60
C LEU A 171 -11.92 6.98 8.70
N LEU A 172 -12.32 6.68 9.93
CA LEU A 172 -13.36 5.70 10.21
C LEU A 172 -14.76 6.24 9.92
N LEU A 173 -15.04 7.50 10.24
CA LEU A 173 -16.35 8.08 10.05
C LEU A 173 -16.84 8.00 8.58
N PRO A 174 -16.09 8.50 7.59
CA PRO A 174 -16.52 8.35 6.19
C PRO A 174 -16.57 6.89 5.76
N PHE A 175 -15.66 6.02 6.24
CA PHE A 175 -15.71 4.59 5.94
C PHE A 175 -16.99 3.93 6.48
N VAL A 176 -17.35 4.18 7.74
CA VAL A 176 -18.56 3.63 8.37
C VAL A 176 -19.81 4.15 7.65
N LEU A 177 -19.88 5.45 7.35
CA LEU A 177 -20.98 6.04 6.59
C LEU A 177 -21.11 5.39 5.20
N GLY A 178 -19.99 5.14 4.53
CA GLY A 178 -19.96 4.42 3.26
C GLY A 178 -20.46 2.98 3.40
N HIS A 179 -20.05 2.27 4.45
CA HIS A 179 -20.53 0.90 4.70
C HIS A 179 -22.03 0.84 5.06
N LEU A 180 -22.50 1.77 5.87
CA LEU A 180 -23.93 1.89 6.22
C LEU A 180 -24.79 2.27 5.02
N SER A 181 -24.28 3.09 4.10
CA SER A 181 -25.00 3.48 2.87
C SER A 181 -25.05 2.38 1.80
N ARG A 182 -24.29 1.29 1.98
CA ARG A 182 -24.19 0.20 1.02
C ARG A 182 -25.53 -0.43 0.59
N PRO A 183 -26.55 -0.62 1.46
CA PRO A 183 -27.84 -1.15 1.03
C PRO A 183 -28.48 -0.34 -0.10
N TRP A 184 -28.21 0.97 -0.18
CA TRP A 184 -28.76 1.88 -1.19
C TRP A 184 -27.85 2.09 -2.39
N ILE A 185 -26.54 2.14 -2.17
CA ILE A 185 -25.56 2.48 -3.24
C ILE A 185 -24.69 1.31 -3.68
N GLY A 186 -24.77 0.14 -3.02
CA GLY A 186 -23.89 -1.01 -3.27
C GLY A 186 -23.94 -1.52 -4.70
N ASP A 187 -25.14 -1.63 -5.29
CA ASP A 187 -25.31 -2.07 -6.68
C ASP A 187 -24.75 -1.05 -7.68
N TRP A 188 -24.92 0.23 -7.41
CA TRP A 188 -24.32 1.30 -8.20
C TRP A 188 -22.81 1.23 -8.13
N VAL A 189 -22.24 1.06 -6.93
CA VAL A 189 -20.79 0.89 -6.70
C VAL A 189 -20.27 -0.34 -7.43
N ALA A 190 -20.99 -1.46 -7.40
CA ALA A 190 -20.61 -2.69 -8.10
C ALA A 190 -20.59 -2.52 -9.62
N LYS A 191 -21.53 -1.77 -10.18
CA LYS A 191 -21.61 -1.47 -11.61
C LYS A 191 -20.54 -0.48 -12.09
N HIS A 192 -20.13 0.46 -11.22
CA HIS A 192 -19.23 1.56 -11.59
C HIS A 192 -17.80 1.40 -11.05
N LYS A 193 -17.31 0.17 -10.83
CA LYS A 193 -15.96 -0.14 -10.28
C LYS A 193 -14.82 0.61 -10.99
N LYS A 194 -14.90 0.75 -12.33
CA LYS A 194 -13.88 1.47 -13.11
C LYS A 194 -13.84 2.97 -12.79
N TRP A 195 -15.01 3.59 -12.62
CA TRP A 195 -15.14 5.01 -12.27
C TRP A 195 -14.61 5.27 -10.86
N ILE A 196 -15.02 4.45 -9.91
CA ILE A 196 -14.58 4.53 -8.52
C ILE A 196 -13.06 4.31 -8.41
N GLY A 197 -12.48 3.41 -9.21
CA GLY A 197 -11.02 3.26 -9.28
C GLY A 197 -10.31 4.52 -9.78
N LYS A 198 -10.91 5.29 -10.69
CA LYS A 198 -10.37 6.59 -11.13
C LYS A 198 -10.48 7.65 -10.03
N THR A 199 -11.58 7.66 -9.26
CA THR A 199 -11.73 8.56 -8.11
C THR A 199 -10.65 8.27 -7.05
N ASP A 200 -10.38 7.00 -6.74
CA ASP A 200 -9.30 6.61 -5.84
C ASP A 200 -7.94 7.15 -6.35
N GLN A 201 -7.63 6.95 -7.65
CA GLN A 201 -6.40 7.44 -8.26
C GLN A 201 -6.30 8.98 -8.23
N THR A 202 -7.38 9.69 -8.56
CA THR A 202 -7.42 11.15 -8.53
C THR A 202 -7.18 11.69 -7.12
N SER A 203 -7.79 11.08 -6.10
CA SER A 203 -7.57 11.46 -4.70
C SER A 203 -6.09 11.34 -4.31
N ILE A 204 -5.44 10.24 -4.69
CA ILE A 204 -4.00 10.04 -4.45
C ILE A 204 -3.16 11.11 -5.15
N LEU A 205 -3.46 11.41 -6.41
CA LEU A 205 -2.72 12.41 -7.19
C LEU A 205 -2.87 13.82 -6.61
N LEU A 206 -4.06 14.18 -6.10
CA LEU A 206 -4.29 15.45 -5.40
C LEU A 206 -3.46 15.55 -4.12
N VAL A 207 -3.45 14.50 -3.29
CA VAL A 207 -2.61 14.46 -2.07
C VAL A 207 -1.14 14.60 -2.43
N VAL A 208 -0.67 13.88 -3.44
CA VAL A 208 0.73 13.93 -3.89
C VAL A 208 1.08 15.33 -4.39
N TYR A 209 0.22 15.94 -5.21
CA TYR A 209 0.45 17.29 -5.70
C TYR A 209 0.55 18.31 -4.56
N SER A 210 -0.39 18.29 -3.60
CA SER A 210 -0.39 19.19 -2.45
C SER A 210 0.86 18.99 -1.58
N ALA A 211 1.17 17.75 -1.22
CA ALA A 211 2.31 17.38 -0.38
C ALA A 211 3.65 17.76 -1.01
N PHE A 212 3.83 17.46 -2.30
CA PHE A 212 5.06 17.81 -3.00
C PHE A 212 5.17 19.30 -3.31
N SER A 213 4.07 20.00 -3.59
CA SER A 213 4.08 21.46 -3.73
C SER A 213 4.63 22.14 -2.48
N GLU A 214 4.15 21.75 -1.30
CA GLU A 214 4.63 22.30 -0.03
C GLU A 214 6.08 21.87 0.27
N ALA A 215 6.40 20.59 0.04
CA ALA A 215 7.76 20.10 0.22
C ALA A 215 8.78 20.83 -0.67
N VAL A 216 8.43 21.13 -1.91
CA VAL A 216 9.28 21.87 -2.85
C VAL A 216 9.46 23.33 -2.40
N VAL A 217 8.39 23.98 -1.97
CA VAL A 217 8.48 25.34 -1.38
C VAL A 217 9.39 25.33 -0.15
N ASN A 218 9.39 24.27 0.64
CA ASN A 218 10.25 24.07 1.82
C ASN A 218 11.65 23.51 1.48
N GLY A 219 12.02 23.42 0.20
CA GLY A 219 13.36 23.05 -0.26
C GLY A 219 13.69 21.57 -0.17
N ILE A 220 12.73 20.65 -0.40
CA ILE A 220 12.94 19.19 -0.32
C ILE A 220 14.12 18.70 -1.18
N TRP A 221 14.29 19.25 -2.39
CA TRP A 221 15.34 18.85 -3.32
C TRP A 221 16.76 19.25 -2.88
N HIS A 222 16.87 20.18 -1.90
CA HIS A 222 18.14 20.51 -1.25
C HIS A 222 18.43 19.58 -0.05
N LYS A 223 17.38 18.98 0.54
CA LYS A 223 17.51 18.09 1.71
C LYS A 223 17.70 16.62 1.31
N VAL A 224 17.08 16.19 0.20
CA VAL A 224 17.13 14.80 -0.26
C VAL A 224 18.13 14.67 -1.40
N GLY A 225 19.36 14.32 -1.07
CA GLY A 225 20.42 14.06 -2.05
C GLY A 225 20.28 12.71 -2.76
N LEU A 226 21.02 12.55 -3.86
CA LEU A 226 21.04 11.31 -4.65
C LEU A 226 21.42 10.07 -3.80
N GLY A 227 22.34 10.23 -2.84
CA GLY A 227 22.73 9.18 -1.91
C GLY A 227 21.56 8.67 -1.05
N SER A 228 20.70 9.58 -0.56
CA SER A 228 19.50 9.23 0.20
C SER A 228 18.48 8.48 -0.66
N LEU A 229 18.30 8.88 -1.93
CA LEU A 229 17.41 8.18 -2.86
C LEU A 229 17.91 6.77 -3.16
N LEU A 230 19.20 6.61 -3.44
CA LEU A 230 19.82 5.29 -3.66
C LEU A 230 19.69 4.41 -2.42
N PHE A 231 19.90 4.97 -1.22
CA PHE A 231 19.71 4.26 0.03
C PHE A 231 18.28 3.74 0.17
N ILE A 232 17.25 4.57 -0.07
CA ILE A 232 15.85 4.14 -0.04
C ILE A 232 15.58 3.01 -1.03
N VAL A 233 16.12 3.10 -2.26
CA VAL A 233 15.95 2.04 -3.27
C VAL A 233 16.57 0.73 -2.79
N VAL A 234 17.80 0.75 -2.29
CA VAL A 234 18.50 -0.45 -1.81
C VAL A 234 17.76 -1.07 -0.61
N VAL A 235 17.42 -0.27 0.39
CA VAL A 235 16.70 -0.75 1.57
C VAL A 235 15.32 -1.30 1.19
N SER A 236 14.63 -0.66 0.26
CA SER A 236 13.34 -1.15 -0.27
C SER A 236 13.46 -2.50 -0.96
N LEU A 237 14.49 -2.70 -1.77
CA LEU A 237 14.77 -3.99 -2.44
C LEU A 237 15.09 -5.08 -1.42
N VAL A 238 15.94 -4.79 -0.45
CA VAL A 238 16.32 -5.73 0.62
C VAL A 238 15.10 -6.10 1.47
N LEU A 239 14.32 -5.11 1.90
CA LEU A 239 13.09 -5.32 2.67
C LEU A 239 12.13 -6.23 1.90
N LEU A 240 11.86 -5.90 0.63
CA LEU A 240 10.95 -6.68 -0.20
C LEU A 240 11.46 -8.12 -0.39
N ALA A 241 12.75 -8.31 -0.63
CA ALA A 241 13.38 -9.63 -0.79
C ALA A 241 13.25 -10.47 0.48
N ILE A 242 13.54 -9.88 1.65
CA ILE A 242 13.40 -10.56 2.95
C ILE A 242 11.95 -10.98 3.18
N VAL A 243 10.99 -10.07 2.99
CA VAL A 243 9.58 -10.37 3.23
C VAL A 243 9.05 -11.44 2.27
N ILE A 244 9.42 -11.39 0.98
CA ILE A 244 9.07 -12.45 0.02
C ILE A 244 9.68 -13.79 0.46
N ALA A 245 10.97 -13.81 0.82
CA ALA A 245 11.64 -15.03 1.26
C ALA A 245 10.98 -15.64 2.51
N VAL A 246 10.66 -14.82 3.51
CA VAL A 246 9.97 -15.25 4.73
C VAL A 246 8.57 -15.78 4.41
N ASN A 247 7.81 -15.10 3.56
CA ASN A 247 6.46 -15.54 3.16
C ASN A 247 6.50 -16.89 2.42
N VAL A 248 7.47 -17.09 1.50
CA VAL A 248 7.68 -18.37 0.81
C VAL A 248 8.08 -19.46 1.81
N PHE A 249 9.04 -19.16 2.69
CA PHE A 249 9.53 -20.12 3.70
C PHE A 249 8.39 -20.59 4.62
N VAL A 250 7.62 -19.65 5.19
CA VAL A 250 6.52 -20.00 6.09
C VAL A 250 5.40 -20.73 5.35
N ALA A 251 5.05 -20.29 4.14
CA ALA A 251 4.03 -20.98 3.35
C ALA A 251 4.38 -22.45 3.15
N ARG A 252 5.63 -22.75 2.78
CA ARG A 252 6.10 -24.13 2.58
C ARG A 252 6.22 -24.89 3.89
N ARG A 253 6.74 -24.26 4.94
CA ARG A 253 6.94 -24.92 6.26
C ARG A 253 5.61 -25.24 6.95
N CYS A 254 4.58 -24.43 6.74
CA CYS A 254 3.24 -24.62 7.27
C CYS A 254 2.35 -25.54 6.41
N GLY A 255 2.86 -26.09 5.32
CA GLY A 255 2.15 -27.04 4.46
C GLY A 255 1.04 -26.42 3.60
N PHE A 256 1.13 -25.12 3.27
CA PHE A 256 0.20 -24.51 2.33
C PHE A 256 0.42 -25.05 0.91
N ASN A 257 -0.67 -25.25 0.18
CA ASN A 257 -0.60 -25.65 -1.22
C ASN A 257 -0.01 -24.50 -2.09
N LYS A 258 0.33 -24.80 -3.34
CA LYS A 258 1.00 -23.83 -4.22
C LYS A 258 0.16 -22.59 -4.50
N ALA A 259 -1.16 -22.72 -4.64
CA ALA A 259 -2.06 -21.60 -4.88
C ALA A 259 -2.13 -20.66 -3.66
N ASP A 260 -2.11 -21.23 -2.46
CA ASP A 260 -2.09 -20.48 -1.19
C ASP A 260 -0.71 -19.84 -0.95
N GLU A 261 0.42 -20.53 -1.27
CA GLU A 261 1.78 -19.95 -1.25
C GLU A 261 1.81 -18.67 -2.10
N ILE A 262 1.33 -18.74 -3.34
CA ILE A 262 1.26 -17.60 -4.26
C ILE A 262 0.46 -16.44 -3.63
N THR A 263 -0.67 -16.76 -3.03
CA THR A 263 -1.54 -15.78 -2.38
C THR A 263 -0.85 -15.11 -1.19
N ILE A 264 -0.22 -15.90 -0.32
CA ILE A 264 0.55 -15.41 0.83
C ILE A 264 1.66 -14.46 0.36
N VAL A 265 2.40 -14.86 -0.67
CA VAL A 265 3.49 -14.03 -1.22
C VAL A 265 2.98 -12.69 -1.71
N PHE A 266 1.92 -12.67 -2.54
CA PHE A 266 1.45 -11.41 -3.11
C PHE A 266 0.60 -10.55 -2.18
N CYS A 267 -0.08 -11.14 -1.20
CA CYS A 267 -0.82 -10.37 -0.20
C CYS A 267 0.06 -9.90 0.97
N GLY A 268 1.01 -10.74 1.41
CA GLY A 268 1.84 -10.48 2.58
C GLY A 268 3.11 -9.64 2.29
N SER A 269 3.47 -9.38 1.02
CA SER A 269 4.72 -8.65 0.68
C SER A 269 4.50 -7.24 0.15
N LYS A 270 3.29 -6.72 0.17
CA LYS A 270 2.98 -5.44 -0.44
C LYS A 270 2.46 -4.42 0.54
N LYS A 271 2.72 -3.13 0.23
CA LYS A 271 2.24 -1.98 0.97
C LYS A 271 1.42 -1.05 0.08
N SER A 272 0.31 -0.56 0.62
CA SER A 272 -0.68 0.20 -0.13
C SER A 272 -0.33 1.68 -0.23
N LEU A 273 0.01 2.13 -1.44
CA LEU A 273 0.12 3.56 -1.74
C LEU A 273 -1.25 4.26 -1.60
N ALA A 274 -2.31 3.59 -2.07
CA ALA A 274 -3.67 4.13 -2.09
C ALA A 274 -4.24 4.42 -0.70
N ASN A 275 -3.88 3.62 0.30
CA ASN A 275 -4.25 3.88 1.69
C ASN A 275 -3.19 4.76 2.39
N GLY A 276 -1.91 4.53 2.09
CA GLY A 276 -0.81 5.18 2.80
C GLY A 276 -0.74 6.67 2.56
N ILE A 277 -0.87 7.16 1.33
CA ILE A 277 -0.78 8.60 1.05
C ILE A 277 -1.93 9.39 1.70
N PRO A 278 -3.21 9.01 1.55
CA PRO A 278 -4.31 9.67 2.25
C PRO A 278 -4.19 9.61 3.78
N MET A 279 -3.75 8.47 4.32
CA MET A 279 -3.52 8.35 5.77
C MET A 279 -2.38 9.24 6.24
N ALA A 280 -1.28 9.33 5.48
CA ALA A 280 -0.18 10.23 5.80
C ALA A 280 -0.61 11.70 5.86
N ASN A 281 -1.48 12.13 4.94
CA ASN A 281 -2.01 13.50 4.91
C ASN A 281 -2.81 13.85 6.18
N ILE A 282 -3.47 12.87 6.79
CA ILE A 282 -4.20 13.06 8.04
C ILE A 282 -3.27 12.96 9.26
N LEU A 283 -2.25 12.08 9.18
CA LEU A 283 -1.37 11.75 10.30
C LEU A 283 -0.25 12.77 10.52
N PHE A 284 0.24 13.39 9.45
CA PHE A 284 1.44 14.24 9.48
C PHE A 284 1.17 15.65 8.99
N PRO A 285 1.87 16.66 9.52
CA PRO A 285 1.84 18.00 8.97
C PRO A 285 2.26 18.02 7.50
N THR A 286 1.61 18.86 6.69
CA THR A 286 1.86 18.97 5.26
C THR A 286 3.31 19.32 4.93
N SER A 287 3.96 20.10 5.82
CA SER A 287 5.37 20.52 5.68
C SER A 287 6.40 19.39 5.64
N ILE A 288 6.10 18.22 6.23
CA ILE A 288 6.97 17.05 6.25
C ILE A 288 6.44 15.91 5.37
N LEU A 289 5.20 16.04 4.88
CA LEU A 289 4.47 14.96 4.21
C LEU A 289 5.21 14.46 2.98
N GLY A 290 5.77 15.36 2.16
CA GLY A 290 6.49 14.98 0.94
C GLY A 290 7.68 14.06 1.21
N ILE A 291 8.48 14.35 2.26
CA ILE A 291 9.62 13.50 2.67
C ILE A 291 9.12 12.18 3.25
N MET A 292 8.07 12.23 4.08
CA MET A 292 7.51 11.05 4.75
C MET A 292 6.93 10.02 3.77
N VAL A 293 6.31 10.44 2.66
CA VAL A 293 5.71 9.53 1.69
C VAL A 293 6.69 9.04 0.63
N LEU A 294 7.86 9.66 0.50
CA LEU A 294 8.85 9.33 -0.53
C LEU A 294 9.31 7.85 -0.48
N PRO A 295 9.66 7.27 0.69
CA PRO A 295 9.98 5.85 0.78
C PRO A 295 8.84 4.95 0.32
N LEU A 296 7.61 5.28 0.68
CA LEU A 296 6.42 4.53 0.26
C LEU A 296 6.24 4.56 -1.27
N MET A 297 6.42 5.72 -1.90
CA MET A 297 6.29 5.86 -3.35
C MET A 297 7.35 5.03 -4.09
N ILE A 298 8.60 5.08 -3.65
CA ILE A 298 9.70 4.31 -4.25
C ILE A 298 9.47 2.81 -4.04
N PHE A 299 9.16 2.38 -2.81
CA PHE A 299 8.85 0.98 -2.51
C PHE A 299 7.68 0.46 -3.34
N HIS A 300 6.63 1.27 -3.52
CA HIS A 300 5.47 0.88 -4.31
C HIS A 300 5.84 0.55 -5.77
N GLN A 301 6.72 1.31 -6.38
CA GLN A 301 7.20 1.04 -7.73
C GLN A 301 8.06 -0.23 -7.79
N ILE A 302 8.97 -0.38 -6.84
CA ILE A 302 9.84 -1.55 -6.72
C ILE A 302 8.99 -2.82 -6.56
N GLN A 303 8.00 -2.81 -5.64
CA GLN A 303 7.14 -3.98 -5.42
C GLN A 303 6.32 -4.35 -6.66
N LEU A 304 5.83 -3.38 -7.43
CA LEU A 304 5.10 -3.65 -8.67
C LEU A 304 6.00 -4.34 -9.72
N MET A 305 7.21 -3.81 -9.94
CA MET A 305 8.17 -4.37 -10.90
C MET A 305 8.62 -5.78 -10.50
N VAL A 306 9.05 -5.96 -9.25
CA VAL A 306 9.53 -7.25 -8.75
C VAL A 306 8.40 -8.29 -8.76
N CYS A 307 7.21 -7.91 -8.28
CA CYS A 307 6.05 -8.82 -8.25
C CYS A 307 5.55 -9.16 -9.66
N ALA A 308 5.66 -8.28 -10.64
CA ALA A 308 5.30 -8.59 -12.04
C ALA A 308 6.21 -9.69 -12.62
N VAL A 309 7.52 -9.61 -12.35
CA VAL A 309 8.48 -10.65 -12.76
C VAL A 309 8.19 -11.96 -12.03
N LEU A 310 7.96 -11.88 -10.71
CA LEU A 310 7.67 -13.06 -9.90
C LEU A 310 6.37 -13.76 -10.30
N ALA A 311 5.31 -13.00 -10.61
CA ALA A 311 4.02 -13.53 -11.06
C ALA A 311 4.15 -14.29 -12.39
N ARG A 312 4.97 -13.78 -13.33
CA ARG A 312 5.25 -14.48 -14.59
C ARG A 312 5.99 -15.80 -14.35
N ARG A 313 6.96 -15.83 -13.42
CA ARG A 313 7.67 -17.06 -13.05
C ARG A 313 6.73 -18.09 -12.42
N TYR A 314 5.87 -17.67 -11.50
CA TYR A 314 4.86 -18.55 -10.90
C TYR A 314 3.87 -19.06 -11.95
N LYS A 315 3.42 -18.21 -12.89
CA LYS A 315 2.56 -18.64 -13.99
C LYS A 315 3.19 -19.75 -14.81
N GLN A 316 4.45 -19.58 -15.23
CA GLN A 316 5.16 -20.61 -16.00
C GLN A 316 5.25 -21.96 -15.25
N GLN A 317 5.51 -21.92 -13.93
CA GLN A 317 5.53 -23.12 -13.09
C GLN A 317 4.14 -23.78 -12.99
N THR A 318 3.09 -22.97 -12.85
CA THR A 318 1.71 -23.47 -12.77
C THR A 318 1.27 -24.09 -14.10
N ASP A 319 1.56 -23.43 -15.22
CA ASP A 319 1.23 -23.92 -16.56
C ASP A 319 1.97 -25.24 -16.87
N ALA A 320 3.25 -25.36 -16.51
CA ALA A 320 4.05 -26.57 -16.67
C ALA A 320 3.46 -27.75 -15.86
N ARG A 321 3.10 -27.51 -14.59
CA ARG A 321 2.48 -28.53 -13.74
C ARG A 321 1.15 -29.01 -14.28
N LEU A 322 0.29 -28.09 -14.73
CA LEU A 322 -1.00 -28.45 -15.33
C LEU A 322 -0.84 -29.26 -16.63
N ALA A 323 0.19 -28.95 -17.43
CA ALA A 323 0.50 -29.73 -18.62
C ALA A 323 0.95 -31.16 -18.30
N GLU A 324 1.79 -31.33 -17.26
CA GLU A 324 2.21 -32.67 -16.78
C GLU A 324 1.04 -33.48 -16.22
N GLU A 325 0.15 -32.85 -15.44
CA GLU A 325 -1.05 -33.52 -14.91
C GLU A 325 -1.98 -34.00 -16.02
N LYS A 326 -2.21 -33.17 -17.05
CA LYS A 326 -2.98 -33.54 -18.24
C LYS A 326 -2.33 -34.68 -19.01
N ALA A 327 -1.01 -34.66 -19.19
CA ALA A 327 -0.28 -35.70 -19.88
C ALA A 327 -0.32 -37.06 -19.14
N LYS A 328 -0.31 -37.05 -17.79
CA LYS A 328 -0.49 -38.25 -16.97
C LYS A 328 -1.92 -38.79 -17.04
N ALA A 329 -2.93 -37.91 -16.97
CA ALA A 329 -4.34 -38.31 -17.09
C ALA A 329 -4.69 -38.89 -18.46
N ALA A 330 -4.02 -38.45 -19.54
CA ALA A 330 -4.21 -38.99 -20.90
C ALA A 330 -3.53 -40.36 -21.13
N LYS A 331 -2.61 -40.78 -20.21
CA LYS A 331 -1.91 -42.07 -20.26
C LYS A 331 -2.51 -43.14 -19.33
N ALA A 332 -3.38 -42.72 -18.38
CA ALA A 332 -4.15 -43.60 -17.50
C ALA A 332 -5.52 -43.91 -18.10
#